data_ebac1f404b7bc85ef8ba7945beac30ee
#
_entry.id   ebac1f404b7bc85ef8ba7945beac30ee
#
_cell.length_a   1.000
_cell.length_b   1.000
_cell.length_c   1.000
_cell.angle_alpha   90.00
_cell.angle_beta   90.00
_cell.angle_gamma   90.00
#
_symmetry.space_group_name_H-M   'P 1'
#
loop_
_entity.id
_entity.type
_entity.pdbx_description
1 polymer ?
#
loop_
_entity_poly.entity_id
_entity_poly.type
_entity_poly.pdbx_seq_one_letter_code
_entity_poly.pdbx_strand_id
1 'polypeptide(L)' 'MISLLENLFDSTEFDVMKNTELVGTIKVLNGKYHLVVTNGIYKSSSTHHSLEDAYETALELLEK' A
#
# COMPACT_ATOMS: atom_id res chain seq x y z
N MET A 1 -2.21 -12.86 4.69
CA MET A 1 -0.96 -12.55 3.98
C MET A 1 -1.11 -11.28 3.16
N ILE A 2 -0.16 -10.37 3.31
CA ILE A 2 -0.18 -9.10 2.56
C ILE A 2 0.68 -9.25 1.31
N SER A 3 0.16 -8.80 0.18
CA SER A 3 0.89 -8.80 -1.07
C SER A 3 0.69 -7.48 -1.82
N LEU A 4 1.60 -7.18 -2.73
CA LEU A 4 1.50 -6.02 -3.59
C LEU A 4 1.24 -6.48 -5.02
N LEU A 5 0.24 -5.87 -5.66
CA LEU A 5 -0.06 -6.13 -7.06
C LEU A 5 0.14 -4.84 -7.83
N GLU A 6 0.88 -4.94 -8.94
CA GLU A 6 1.05 -3.81 -9.82
C GLU A 6 -0.27 -3.50 -10.52
N ASN A 7 -0.65 -2.21 -10.52
CA ASN A 7 -1.87 -1.79 -11.18
C ASN A 7 -1.69 -1.87 -12.70
N LEU A 8 -2.57 -2.58 -13.38
CA LEU A 8 -2.50 -2.78 -14.82
C LEU A 8 -2.79 -1.52 -15.63
N PHE A 9 -3.49 -0.58 -15.04
CA PHE A 9 -3.89 0.67 -15.72
C PHE A 9 -2.96 1.83 -15.41
N ASP A 10 -2.18 1.74 -14.33
CA ASP A 10 -1.28 2.81 -13.90
C ASP A 10 -0.03 2.19 -13.29
N SER A 11 1.09 2.26 -14.00
CA SER A 11 2.35 1.68 -13.56
C SER A 11 2.97 2.39 -12.35
N THR A 12 2.41 3.54 -11.94
CA THR A 12 2.86 4.27 -10.77
C THR A 12 2.05 3.93 -9.51
N GLU A 13 1.23 2.91 -9.59
CA GLU A 13 0.34 2.56 -8.51
C GLU A 13 0.41 1.06 -8.22
N PHE A 14 0.40 0.70 -6.94
CA PHE A 14 0.38 -0.69 -6.49
C PHE A 14 -0.80 -0.91 -5.57
N ASP A 15 -1.50 -2.02 -5.74
CA ASP A 15 -2.58 -2.40 -4.85
C ASP A 15 -2.02 -3.21 -3.70
N VAL A 16 -2.43 -2.88 -2.47
CA VAL A 16 -2.08 -3.64 -1.27
C VAL A 16 -3.23 -4.60 -1.00
N MET A 17 -2.93 -5.88 -1.06
CA MET A 17 -3.93 -6.93 -0.90
C MET A 17 -3.70 -7.71 0.38
N LYS A 18 -4.77 -8.02 1.07
CA LYS A 18 -4.75 -8.97 2.19
C LYS A 18 -5.56 -10.18 1.74
N ASN A 19 -4.87 -11.27 1.40
CA ASN A 19 -5.46 -12.42 0.72
C ASN A 19 -6.07 -11.97 -0.62
N THR A 20 -7.36 -11.99 -0.77
CA THR A 20 -8.05 -11.56 -2.00
C THR A 20 -8.73 -10.20 -1.86
N GLU A 21 -8.53 -9.52 -0.73
CA GLU A 21 -9.21 -8.26 -0.45
C GLU A 21 -8.27 -7.07 -0.65
N LEU A 22 -8.74 -6.04 -1.33
CA LEU A 22 -8.00 -4.79 -1.48
C LEU A 22 -8.09 -3.99 -0.18
N VAL A 23 -6.94 -3.76 0.46
CA VAL A 23 -6.91 -3.07 1.76
C VAL A 23 -6.10 -1.78 1.73
N GLY A 24 -5.51 -1.43 0.60
CA GLY A 24 -4.79 -0.17 0.48
C GLY A 24 -4.17 -0.01 -0.89
N THR A 25 -3.49 1.12 -1.07
CA THR A 25 -2.76 1.41 -2.31
C THR A 25 -1.45 2.11 -1.97
N ILE A 26 -0.46 1.92 -2.84
CA ILE A 26 0.80 2.66 -2.79
C ILE A 26 0.92 3.39 -4.12
N LYS A 27 1.06 4.71 -4.06
CA LYS A 27 1.18 5.53 -5.25
C LYS A 27 2.56 6.17 -5.31
N VAL A 28 3.22 6.04 -6.45
CA VAL A 28 4.55 6.63 -6.66
C VAL A 28 4.39 8.03 -7.24
N LEU A 29 4.93 9.02 -6.55
CA LEU A 29 4.83 10.40 -6.99
C LEU A 29 6.11 11.14 -6.59
N ASN A 30 6.78 11.74 -7.57
CA ASN A 30 8.01 12.52 -7.34
C ASN A 30 9.09 11.75 -6.57
N GLY A 31 9.24 10.46 -6.89
CA GLY A 31 10.24 9.61 -6.24
C GLY A 31 9.88 9.17 -4.83
N LYS A 32 8.66 9.43 -4.39
CA LYS A 32 8.18 9.02 -3.08
C LYS A 32 7.00 8.07 -3.22
N TYR A 33 6.82 7.24 -2.21
CA TYR A 33 5.79 6.20 -2.19
C TYR A 33 4.74 6.56 -1.15
N HIS A 34 3.55 6.89 -1.61
CA HIS A 34 2.43 7.28 -0.75
C HIS A 34 1.57 6.07 -0.48
N LEU A 35 1.60 5.62 0.77
CA LEU A 35 0.81 4.49 1.22
C LEU A 35 -0.52 4.99 1.79
N VAL A 36 -1.62 4.43 1.31
CA VAL A 36 -2.95 4.66 1.89
C VAL A 36 -3.51 3.30 2.27
N VAL A 37 -3.81 3.11 3.53
CA VAL A 37 -4.40 1.87 4.05
C VAL A 37 -5.84 2.15 4.43
N THR A 38 -6.74 1.34 3.93
CA THR A 38 -8.16 1.42 4.26
C THR A 38 -8.61 0.06 4.75
N ASN A 39 -9.06 -0.02 6.02
CA ASN A 39 -9.49 -1.27 6.63
C ASN A 39 -10.76 -0.98 7.43
N GLY A 40 -11.90 -1.24 6.81
CA GLY A 40 -13.18 -0.89 7.41
C GLY A 40 -13.33 0.61 7.53
N ILE A 41 -13.52 1.09 8.76
CA ILE A 41 -13.61 2.52 9.03
C ILE A 41 -12.24 3.15 9.29
N TYR A 42 -11.20 2.33 9.42
CA TYR A 42 -9.85 2.80 9.66
C TYR A 42 -9.20 3.24 8.34
N LYS A 43 -8.59 4.42 8.37
CA LYS A 43 -7.89 4.94 7.21
C LYS A 43 -6.60 5.61 7.67
N SER A 44 -5.50 5.26 7.03
CA SER A 44 -4.19 5.82 7.35
C SER A 44 -3.45 6.14 6.06
N SER A 45 -2.70 7.23 6.08
CA SER A 45 -1.84 7.58 4.95
C SER A 45 -0.46 7.95 5.46
N SER A 46 0.57 7.59 4.68
CA SER A 46 1.94 7.90 5.02
C SER A 46 2.78 7.98 3.74
N THR A 47 3.95 8.61 3.86
CA THR A 47 4.87 8.76 2.74
C THR A 47 6.18 8.05 3.08
N HIS A 48 6.73 7.34 2.12
CA HIS A 48 7.93 6.52 2.31
C HIS A 48 8.94 6.79 1.19
N HIS A 49 10.20 6.45 1.46
CA HIS A 49 11.30 6.65 0.51
C HIS A 49 11.49 5.49 -0.45
N SER A 50 10.91 4.35 -0.15
CA SER A 50 11.04 3.16 -0.99
C SER A 50 9.78 2.31 -0.91
N LEU A 51 9.59 1.46 -1.91
CA LEU A 51 8.48 0.53 -1.95
C LEU A 51 8.57 -0.46 -0.79
N GLU A 52 9.78 -0.91 -0.47
CA GLU A 52 10.01 -1.83 0.64
C GLU A 52 9.58 -1.21 1.97
N ASP A 53 9.93 0.06 2.20
CA ASP A 53 9.55 0.76 3.42
C ASP A 53 8.03 0.91 3.53
N ALA A 54 7.38 1.27 2.43
CA ALA A 54 5.92 1.36 2.39
C ALA A 54 5.27 0.01 2.67
N TYR A 55 5.82 -1.06 2.11
CA TYR A 55 5.30 -2.41 2.32
C TYR A 55 5.44 -2.83 3.78
N GLU A 56 6.59 -2.56 4.40
CA GLU A 56 6.80 -2.90 5.81
C GLU A 56 5.81 -2.17 6.72
N THR A 57 5.52 -0.92 6.41
CA THR A 57 4.52 -0.16 7.17
C THR A 57 3.13 -0.76 6.99
N ALA A 58 2.80 -1.18 5.77
CA ALA A 58 1.53 -1.86 5.51
C ALA A 58 1.41 -3.15 6.32
N LEU A 59 2.50 -3.92 6.41
CA LEU A 59 2.52 -5.14 7.22
C LEU A 59 2.23 -4.83 8.68
N GLU A 60 2.86 -3.80 9.23
CA GLU A 60 2.63 -3.42 10.62
C GLU A 60 1.18 -3.02 10.88
N LEU A 61 0.58 -2.31 9.95
CA LEU A 61 -0.78 -1.81 10.13
C LEU A 61 -1.84 -2.89 9.90
N LEU A 62 -1.57 -3.85 9.03
CA LEU A 62 -2.58 -4.82 8.59
C LEU A 62 -2.44 -6.20 9.21
N GLU A 63 -1.28 -6.55 9.72
CA GLU A 63 -1.04 -7.88 10.31
C GLU A 63 -0.87 -7.86 11.83
N LYS A 64 -1.33 -6.83 12.47
CA LYS A 64 -1.31 -6.77 13.94
C LYS A 64 -2.35 -7.69 14.55
#